data_648791ad1c119d01b1cb7149258c70ef
#
_entry.id   648791ad1c119d01b1cb7149258c70ef
#
_cell.length_a   1.000
_cell.length_b   1.000
_cell.length_c   1.000
_cell.angle_alpha   90.00
_cell.angle_beta   90.00
_cell.angle_gamma   90.00
#
_symmetry.space_group_name_H-M   'P 1'
#
loop_
_entity.id
_entity.type
_entity.pdbx_description
1 polymer ?
#
loop_
_entity_poly.entity_id
_entity_poly.type
_entity_poly.pdbx_seq_one_letter_code
_entity_poly.pdbx_strand_id
1 'polypeptide(L)'
;MLMIFLGITITLFFTDVILVLAGCRKNIYSLTKYAKPFLCPLILAGYILALTPLLPDSRNIMLMLSISLACSTAGSILADYIKKRICILAGAAAFTAAGACFLVLLHPSFYLCPIPVWLYALTAAGLAAADIFTILHFFRKEDIILSVITAACFTVLYAFLGAAVVTAAGSFRLYSLLLLAGAVLLLPQSFWTAERFTRSDKKNKQFETTLLFALSELLVCAGFCCMILL
;
A
#
# COMPACT_ATOMS: atom_id res chain seq x y z
N MET A 1 -5.65 -6.36 -29.46
CA MET A 1 -5.26 -7.48 -28.56
C MET A 1 -4.96 -6.99 -27.15
N LEU A 2 -4.09 -6.00 -26.94
CA LEU A 2 -3.72 -5.46 -25.62
C LEU A 2 -4.94 -5.03 -24.76
N MET A 3 -5.88 -4.28 -25.34
CA MET A 3 -7.11 -3.83 -24.65
C MET A 3 -8.01 -4.98 -24.19
N ILE A 4 -8.03 -6.10 -24.90
CA ILE A 4 -8.78 -7.30 -24.50
C ILE A 4 -8.12 -7.91 -23.26
N PHE A 5 -6.79 -8.08 -23.25
CA PHE A 5 -6.06 -8.59 -22.10
C PHE A 5 -6.21 -7.69 -20.89
N LEU A 6 -6.15 -6.37 -21.06
CA LEU A 6 -6.37 -5.41 -19.99
C LEU A 6 -7.79 -5.54 -19.41
N GLY A 7 -8.81 -5.64 -20.27
CA GLY A 7 -10.21 -5.85 -19.86
C GLY A 7 -10.38 -7.15 -19.07
N ILE A 8 -9.77 -8.25 -19.52
CA ILE A 8 -9.78 -9.54 -18.81
C ILE A 8 -9.12 -9.39 -17.43
N THR A 9 -7.96 -8.75 -17.35
CA THR A 9 -7.23 -8.57 -16.08
C THR A 9 -8.03 -7.73 -15.08
N ILE A 10 -8.66 -6.66 -15.52
CA ILE A 10 -9.54 -5.82 -14.70
C ILE A 10 -10.74 -6.65 -14.19
N THR A 11 -11.37 -7.42 -15.06
CA THR A 11 -12.50 -8.28 -14.67
C THR A 11 -12.08 -9.33 -13.65
N LEU A 12 -10.92 -9.97 -13.85
CA LEU A 12 -10.38 -10.95 -12.90
C LEU A 12 -10.07 -10.30 -11.55
N PHE A 13 -9.50 -9.10 -11.54
CA PHE A 13 -9.22 -8.36 -10.31
C PHE A 13 -10.51 -8.09 -9.51
N PHE A 14 -11.54 -7.53 -10.14
CA PHE A 14 -12.81 -7.27 -9.45
C PHE A 14 -13.49 -8.55 -8.97
N THR A 15 -13.42 -9.62 -9.76
CA THR A 15 -13.94 -10.94 -9.37
C THR A 15 -13.20 -11.46 -8.13
N ASP A 16 -11.86 -11.34 -8.10
CA ASP A 16 -11.03 -11.77 -6.98
C ASP A 16 -11.34 -10.93 -5.72
N VAL A 17 -11.47 -9.62 -5.84
CA VAL A 17 -11.90 -8.73 -4.74
C VAL A 17 -13.25 -9.19 -4.18
N ILE A 18 -14.24 -9.47 -5.03
CA ILE A 18 -15.57 -9.93 -4.60
C ILE A 18 -15.45 -11.26 -3.86
N LEU A 19 -14.67 -12.21 -4.38
CA LEU A 19 -14.45 -13.52 -3.76
C LEU A 19 -13.80 -13.39 -2.38
N VAL A 20 -12.76 -12.54 -2.25
CA VAL A 20 -12.08 -12.31 -0.98
C VAL A 20 -13.04 -11.67 0.03
N LEU A 21 -13.77 -10.64 -0.37
CA LEU A 21 -14.72 -9.95 0.51
C LEU A 21 -15.88 -10.86 0.93
N ALA A 22 -16.42 -11.67 0.01
CA ALA A 22 -17.44 -12.67 0.33
C ALA A 22 -16.90 -13.73 1.29
N GLY A 23 -15.65 -14.18 1.09
CA GLY A 23 -14.96 -15.11 1.99
C GLY A 23 -14.79 -14.53 3.40
N CYS A 24 -14.37 -13.28 3.50
CA CYS A 24 -14.24 -12.57 4.78
C CYS A 24 -15.61 -12.43 5.49
N ARG A 25 -16.66 -12.03 4.76
CA ARG A 25 -18.01 -11.83 5.32
C ARG A 25 -18.65 -13.14 5.78
N LYS A 26 -18.46 -14.21 5.02
CA LYS A 26 -19.03 -15.54 5.34
C LYS A 26 -18.11 -16.38 6.22
N ASN A 27 -16.96 -15.86 6.66
CA ASN A 27 -15.92 -16.59 7.41
C ASN A 27 -15.43 -17.88 6.69
N ILE A 28 -15.42 -17.88 5.35
CA ILE A 28 -14.92 -18.99 4.55
C ILE A 28 -13.40 -18.82 4.39
N TYR A 29 -12.66 -19.39 5.33
CA TYR A 29 -11.20 -19.24 5.40
C TYR A 29 -10.47 -19.71 4.12
N SER A 30 -10.90 -20.81 3.52
CA SER A 30 -10.30 -21.32 2.29
C SER A 30 -10.40 -20.33 1.13
N LEU A 31 -11.57 -19.69 0.96
CA LEU A 31 -11.79 -18.72 -0.11
C LEU A 31 -10.87 -17.50 0.06
N THR A 32 -10.82 -16.93 1.27
CA THR A 32 -9.94 -15.80 1.57
C THR A 32 -8.46 -16.16 1.41
N LYS A 33 -8.08 -17.36 1.85
CA LYS A 33 -6.69 -17.84 1.79
C LYS A 33 -6.16 -17.95 0.37
N TYR A 34 -6.98 -18.42 -0.57
CA TYR A 34 -6.52 -18.63 -1.95
C TYR A 34 -6.70 -17.40 -2.83
N ALA A 35 -7.73 -16.60 -2.63
CA ALA A 35 -7.99 -15.43 -3.47
C ALA A 35 -7.12 -14.21 -3.10
N LYS A 36 -7.01 -13.86 -1.83
CA LYS A 36 -6.28 -12.65 -1.40
C LYS A 36 -4.85 -12.50 -1.97
N PRO A 37 -4.00 -13.54 -2.09
CA PRO A 37 -2.68 -13.43 -2.67
C PRO A 37 -2.65 -13.00 -4.15
N PHE A 38 -3.74 -13.16 -4.89
CA PHE A 38 -3.80 -12.78 -6.31
C PHE A 38 -4.11 -11.30 -6.53
N LEU A 39 -4.57 -10.55 -5.51
CA LEU A 39 -4.93 -9.14 -5.64
C LEU A 39 -3.77 -8.30 -6.22
N CYS A 40 -2.60 -8.33 -5.59
CA CYS A 40 -1.46 -7.55 -6.07
C CYS A 40 -0.89 -8.05 -7.40
N PRO A 41 -0.74 -9.38 -7.65
CA PRO A 41 -0.36 -9.89 -8.97
C PRO A 41 -1.31 -9.47 -10.10
N LEU A 42 -2.62 -9.42 -9.86
CA LEU A 42 -3.60 -8.96 -10.86
C LEU A 42 -3.48 -7.45 -11.11
N ILE A 43 -3.27 -6.64 -10.08
CA ILE A 43 -2.95 -5.21 -10.23
C ILE A 43 -1.67 -5.06 -11.06
N LEU A 44 -0.63 -5.81 -10.74
CA LEU A 44 0.65 -5.77 -11.47
C LEU A 44 0.49 -6.16 -12.93
N ALA A 45 -0.26 -7.23 -13.24
CA ALA A 45 -0.52 -7.64 -14.61
C ALA A 45 -1.26 -6.56 -15.40
N GLY A 46 -2.31 -5.96 -14.81
CA GLY A 46 -3.04 -4.84 -15.41
C GLY A 46 -2.14 -3.63 -15.65
N TYR A 47 -1.27 -3.32 -14.70
CA TYR A 47 -0.32 -2.23 -14.77
C TYR A 47 0.73 -2.43 -15.89
N ILE A 48 1.33 -3.63 -15.97
CA ILE A 48 2.29 -3.98 -17.04
C ILE A 48 1.62 -3.84 -18.41
N LEU A 49 0.40 -4.36 -18.56
CA LEU A 49 -0.35 -4.27 -19.81
C LEU A 49 -0.66 -2.81 -20.20
N ALA A 50 -1.00 -1.97 -19.22
CA ALA A 50 -1.27 -0.55 -19.47
C ALA A 50 -0.02 0.23 -19.92
N LEU A 51 1.15 -0.08 -19.35
CA LEU A 51 2.40 0.64 -19.61
C LEU A 51 3.26 0.05 -20.73
N THR A 52 2.98 -1.18 -21.19
CA THR A 52 3.74 -1.81 -22.27
C THR A 52 3.94 -0.91 -23.51
N PRO A 53 2.95 -0.10 -23.95
CA PRO A 53 3.14 0.83 -25.08
C PRO A 53 4.13 1.96 -24.80
N LEU A 54 4.45 2.24 -23.55
CA LEU A 54 5.29 3.36 -23.10
C LEU A 54 6.74 2.94 -22.77
N LEU A 55 7.07 1.66 -22.96
CA LEU A 55 8.44 1.18 -22.82
C LEU A 55 9.30 1.70 -23.99
N PRO A 56 10.53 2.19 -23.76
CA PRO A 56 11.38 2.02 -22.57
C PRO A 56 11.29 3.10 -21.49
N ASP A 57 10.61 4.22 -21.72
CA ASP A 57 10.65 5.40 -20.84
C ASP A 57 10.12 5.12 -19.43
N SER A 58 9.18 4.19 -19.30
CA SER A 58 8.57 3.80 -18.01
C SER A 58 9.25 2.62 -17.31
N ARG A 59 10.36 2.08 -17.84
CA ARG A 59 10.99 0.84 -17.34
C ARG A 59 11.32 0.88 -15.85
N ASN A 60 11.91 1.97 -15.37
CA ASN A 60 12.31 2.10 -13.96
C ASN A 60 11.10 2.15 -13.04
N ILE A 61 10.04 2.84 -13.45
CA ILE A 61 8.79 2.95 -12.69
C ILE A 61 8.11 1.58 -12.64
N MET A 62 8.04 0.87 -13.77
CA MET A 62 7.48 -0.48 -13.83
C MET A 62 8.26 -1.45 -12.92
N LEU A 63 9.58 -1.38 -12.90
CA LEU A 63 10.42 -2.23 -12.05
C LEU A 63 10.13 -1.96 -10.57
N MET A 64 10.14 -0.69 -10.15
CA MET A 64 9.89 -0.31 -8.76
C MET A 64 8.48 -0.68 -8.30
N LEU A 65 7.46 -0.49 -9.14
CA LEU A 65 6.09 -0.93 -8.84
C LEU A 65 5.98 -2.45 -8.78
N SER A 66 6.67 -3.17 -9.64
CA SER A 66 6.72 -4.64 -9.61
C SER A 66 7.30 -5.13 -8.29
N ILE A 67 8.40 -4.52 -7.84
CA ILE A 67 9.03 -4.83 -6.55
C ILE A 67 8.07 -4.49 -5.41
N SER A 68 7.44 -3.31 -5.43
CA SER A 68 6.49 -2.92 -4.38
C SER A 68 5.32 -3.89 -4.27
N LEU A 69 4.67 -4.23 -5.38
CA LEU A 69 3.54 -5.16 -5.38
C LEU A 69 3.95 -6.59 -5.02
N ALA A 70 5.15 -7.04 -5.41
CA ALA A 70 5.70 -8.32 -4.97
C ALA A 70 5.95 -8.33 -3.45
N CYS A 71 6.49 -7.25 -2.90
CA CYS A 71 6.68 -7.08 -1.46
C CYS A 71 5.33 -7.02 -0.71
N SER A 72 4.33 -6.30 -1.24
CA SER A 72 2.97 -6.26 -0.67
C SER A 72 2.33 -7.66 -0.66
N THR A 73 2.48 -8.42 -1.76
CA THR A 73 2.00 -9.81 -1.85
C THR A 73 2.67 -10.70 -0.81
N ALA A 74 4.01 -10.67 -0.75
CA ALA A 74 4.79 -11.45 0.21
C ALA A 74 4.42 -11.06 1.65
N GLY A 75 4.29 -9.76 1.92
CA GLY A 75 3.86 -9.23 3.22
C GLY A 75 2.49 -9.78 3.63
N SER A 76 1.52 -9.75 2.71
CA SER A 76 0.17 -10.26 2.95
C SER A 76 0.18 -11.77 3.23
N ILE A 77 0.91 -12.57 2.44
CA ILE A 77 1.01 -14.02 2.63
C ILE A 77 1.67 -14.35 3.97
N LEU A 78 2.80 -13.74 4.28
CA LEU A 78 3.55 -14.02 5.51
C LEU A 78 2.77 -13.60 6.75
N ALA A 79 2.12 -12.43 6.72
CA ALA A 79 1.38 -11.90 7.84
C ALA A 79 0.06 -12.63 8.11
N ASP A 80 -0.67 -13.04 7.07
CA ASP A 80 -2.01 -13.59 7.24
C ASP A 80 -2.05 -15.12 7.39
N TYR A 81 -1.11 -15.84 6.75
CA TYR A 81 -1.20 -17.30 6.65
C TYR A 81 -0.23 -18.05 7.55
N ILE A 82 0.86 -17.41 7.96
CA ILE A 82 1.88 -18.07 8.76
C ILE A 82 1.94 -17.42 10.14
N LYS A 83 1.27 -18.03 11.12
CA LYS A 83 1.19 -17.54 12.51
C LYS A 83 2.53 -17.59 13.29
N LYS A 84 3.64 -17.89 12.62
CA LYS A 84 4.96 -17.88 13.27
C LYS A 84 5.45 -16.43 13.40
N ARG A 85 5.99 -16.08 14.57
CA ARG A 85 6.50 -14.74 14.88
C ARG A 85 7.47 -14.23 13.80
N ILE A 86 8.39 -15.06 13.35
CA ILE A 86 9.38 -14.69 12.32
C ILE A 86 8.71 -14.31 10.98
N CYS A 87 7.61 -14.96 10.62
CA CYS A 87 6.87 -14.66 9.40
C CYS A 87 6.08 -13.35 9.52
N ILE A 88 5.56 -13.04 10.70
CA ILE A 88 4.92 -11.74 10.97
C ILE A 88 5.94 -10.61 10.83
N LEU A 89 7.13 -10.79 11.41
CA LEU A 89 8.23 -9.82 11.28
C LEU A 89 8.68 -9.65 9.82
N ALA A 90 8.86 -10.76 9.10
CA ALA A 90 9.22 -10.73 7.67
C ALA A 90 8.10 -10.08 6.82
N GLY A 91 6.84 -10.34 7.14
CA GLY A 91 5.69 -9.70 6.49
C GLY A 91 5.66 -8.19 6.70
N ALA A 92 5.87 -7.73 7.94
CA ALA A 92 5.94 -6.31 8.25
C ALA A 92 7.15 -5.63 7.55
N ALA A 93 8.30 -6.29 7.51
CA ALA A 93 9.47 -5.79 6.76
C ALA A 93 9.19 -5.70 5.25
N ALA A 94 8.47 -6.67 4.68
CA ALA A 94 8.07 -6.64 3.27
C ALA A 94 7.11 -5.48 2.97
N PHE A 95 6.13 -5.19 3.84
CA PHE A 95 5.27 -4.01 3.70
C PHE A 95 6.04 -2.69 3.83
N THR A 96 7.04 -2.63 4.72
CA THR A 96 7.94 -1.47 4.84
C THR A 96 8.71 -1.25 3.53
N ALA A 97 9.25 -2.31 2.93
CA ALA A 97 9.94 -2.25 1.65
C ALA A 97 9.01 -1.80 0.51
N ALA A 98 7.76 -2.28 0.47
CA ALA A 98 6.76 -1.83 -0.49
C ALA A 98 6.49 -0.33 -0.39
N GLY A 99 6.26 0.17 0.83
CA GLY A 99 6.07 1.61 1.08
C GLY A 99 7.29 2.45 0.70
N ALA A 100 8.50 1.95 0.98
CA ALA A 100 9.74 2.63 0.58
C ALA A 100 9.87 2.73 -0.96
N CYS A 101 9.48 1.69 -1.71
CA CYS A 101 9.45 1.76 -3.17
C CYS A 101 8.46 2.82 -3.68
N PHE A 102 7.28 2.93 -3.08
CA PHE A 102 6.32 3.98 -3.42
C PHE A 102 6.87 5.38 -3.13
N LEU A 103 7.57 5.55 -2.00
CA LEU A 103 8.20 6.81 -1.64
C LEU A 103 9.29 7.20 -2.65
N VAL A 104 10.14 6.25 -3.06
CA VAL A 104 11.19 6.48 -4.08
C VAL A 104 10.57 6.88 -5.41
N LEU A 105 9.47 6.25 -5.82
CA LEU A 105 8.75 6.60 -7.05
C LEU A 105 8.17 8.02 -7.03
N LEU A 106 7.76 8.50 -5.87
CA LEU A 106 7.17 9.81 -5.71
C LEU A 106 8.23 10.94 -5.60
N HIS A 107 9.47 10.57 -5.28
CA HIS A 107 10.57 11.49 -5.03
C HIS A 107 10.81 12.55 -6.16
N PRO A 108 10.81 12.21 -7.46
CA PRO A 108 11.00 13.23 -8.51
C PRO A 108 9.89 14.29 -8.53
N SER A 109 8.63 13.87 -8.32
CA SER A 109 7.47 14.78 -8.31
C SER A 109 7.51 15.72 -7.11
N PHE A 110 8.08 15.27 -5.99
CA PHE A 110 8.21 16.04 -4.77
C PHE A 110 9.11 17.27 -4.92
N TYR A 111 10.24 17.15 -5.62
CA TYR A 111 11.17 18.27 -5.84
C TYR A 111 10.71 19.26 -6.91
N LEU A 112 9.82 18.86 -7.79
CA LEU A 112 9.33 19.69 -8.88
C LEU A 112 8.10 20.55 -8.50
N CYS A 113 7.56 20.37 -7.28
CA CYS A 113 6.38 21.10 -6.83
C CYS A 113 6.77 22.45 -6.21
N PRO A 114 6.36 23.61 -6.81
CA PRO A 114 6.60 24.92 -6.24
C PRO A 114 5.63 25.19 -5.07
N ILE A 115 5.93 24.65 -3.89
CA ILE A 115 5.11 24.78 -2.71
C ILE A 115 5.81 25.67 -1.69
N PRO A 116 5.08 26.53 -0.95
CA PRO A 116 5.67 27.35 0.10
C PRO A 116 6.31 26.50 1.21
N VAL A 117 7.50 26.89 1.64
CA VAL A 117 8.30 26.16 2.66
C VAL A 117 7.52 25.90 3.94
N TRP A 118 6.63 26.81 4.35
CA TRP A 118 5.82 26.65 5.54
C TRP A 118 4.87 25.45 5.46
N LEU A 119 4.37 25.11 4.24
CA LEU A 119 3.49 23.95 4.05
C LEU A 119 4.26 22.64 4.21
N TYR A 120 5.50 22.57 3.73
CA TYR A 120 6.39 21.43 4.01
C TYR A 120 6.61 21.27 5.51
N ALA A 121 6.94 22.36 6.21
CA ALA A 121 7.20 22.34 7.64
C ALA A 121 5.96 21.90 8.43
N LEU A 122 4.77 22.42 8.09
CA LEU A 122 3.52 22.06 8.74
C LEU A 122 3.15 20.60 8.51
N THR A 123 3.28 20.13 7.27
CA THR A 123 3.01 18.72 6.91
C THR A 123 3.98 17.80 7.63
N ALA A 124 5.28 18.11 7.61
CA ALA A 124 6.29 17.31 8.29
C ALA A 124 6.07 17.27 9.81
N ALA A 125 5.77 18.41 10.44
CA ALA A 125 5.51 18.47 11.88
C ALA A 125 4.23 17.67 12.26
N GLY A 126 3.16 17.82 11.50
CA GLY A 126 1.90 17.10 11.75
C GLY A 126 2.07 15.58 11.60
N LEU A 127 2.76 15.14 10.55
CA LEU A 127 3.03 13.72 10.31
C LEU A 127 4.01 13.13 11.32
N ALA A 128 5.03 13.88 11.72
CA ALA A 128 5.96 13.46 12.77
C ALA A 128 5.23 13.28 14.12
N ALA A 129 4.34 14.19 14.47
CA ALA A 129 3.53 14.05 15.68
C ALA A 129 2.60 12.82 15.62
N ALA A 130 1.95 12.57 14.47
CA ALA A 130 1.12 11.39 14.27
C ALA A 130 1.93 10.09 14.32
N ASP A 131 3.13 10.07 13.72
CA ASP A 131 4.04 8.93 13.74
C ASP A 131 4.50 8.61 15.18
N ILE A 132 4.95 9.63 15.93
CA ILE A 132 5.33 9.47 17.34
C ILE A 132 4.16 8.91 18.16
N PHE A 133 2.94 9.44 17.99
CA PHE A 133 1.76 8.93 18.67
C PHE A 133 1.51 7.46 18.34
N THR A 134 1.62 7.09 17.06
CA THR A 134 1.43 5.71 16.59
C THR A 134 2.50 4.78 17.14
N ILE A 135 3.77 5.21 17.14
CA ILE A 135 4.87 4.44 17.72
C ILE A 135 4.64 4.20 19.21
N LEU A 136 4.26 5.24 19.97
CA LEU A 136 3.96 5.11 21.40
C LEU A 136 2.79 4.17 21.65
N HIS A 137 1.75 4.19 20.79
CA HIS A 137 0.59 3.32 20.89
C HIS A 137 0.93 1.83 20.69
N PHE A 138 1.83 1.51 19.75
CA PHE A 138 2.23 0.13 19.44
C PHE A 138 3.48 -0.32 20.20
N PHE A 139 4.18 0.58 20.91
CA PHE A 139 5.38 0.22 21.62
C PHE A 139 5.09 -0.75 22.77
N ARG A 140 5.73 -1.92 22.72
CA ARG A 140 5.63 -2.95 23.76
C ARG A 140 7.02 -3.33 24.22
N LYS A 141 7.25 -3.25 25.51
CA LYS A 141 8.53 -3.66 26.14
C LYS A 141 8.79 -5.15 25.99
N GLU A 142 7.73 -5.96 25.87
CA GLU A 142 7.79 -7.42 25.74
C GLU A 142 8.26 -7.89 24.36
N ASP A 143 8.04 -7.08 23.31
CA ASP A 143 8.42 -7.39 21.93
C ASP A 143 9.03 -6.18 21.22
N ILE A 144 10.26 -5.85 21.60
CA ILE A 144 10.98 -4.68 21.07
C ILE A 144 11.18 -4.81 19.55
N ILE A 145 11.49 -6.01 19.04
CA ILE A 145 11.75 -6.22 17.60
C ILE A 145 10.49 -5.92 16.79
N LEU A 146 9.35 -6.46 17.20
CA LEU A 146 8.07 -6.18 16.53
C LEU A 146 7.72 -4.69 16.60
N SER A 147 7.96 -4.06 17.75
CA SER A 147 7.72 -2.62 17.93
C SER A 147 8.56 -1.77 17.01
N VAL A 148 9.86 -2.09 16.86
CA VAL A 148 10.79 -1.36 15.97
C VAL A 148 10.37 -1.53 14.48
N ILE A 149 10.06 -2.74 14.04
CA ILE A 149 9.64 -2.98 12.65
C ILE A 149 8.29 -2.29 12.38
N THR A 150 7.35 -2.35 13.32
CA THR A 150 6.06 -1.66 13.20
C THR A 150 6.26 -0.14 13.13
N ALA A 151 7.14 0.41 13.97
CA ALA A 151 7.52 1.82 13.92
C ALA A 151 8.10 2.19 12.55
N ALA A 152 9.08 1.44 12.05
CA ALA A 152 9.67 1.67 10.73
C ALA A 152 8.61 1.64 9.60
N CYS A 153 7.66 0.71 9.67
CA CYS A 153 6.55 0.63 8.72
C CYS A 153 5.70 1.90 8.74
N PHE A 154 5.29 2.38 9.92
CA PHE A 154 4.49 3.59 10.02
C PHE A 154 5.26 4.85 9.61
N THR A 155 6.53 4.98 9.98
CA THR A 155 7.38 6.10 9.55
C THR A 155 7.44 6.20 8.02
N VAL A 156 7.63 5.06 7.31
CA VAL A 156 7.62 5.02 5.85
C VAL A 156 6.25 5.39 5.27
N LEU A 157 5.16 4.91 5.86
CA LEU A 157 3.80 5.23 5.42
C LEU A 157 3.45 6.72 5.64
N TYR A 158 3.84 7.30 6.77
CA TYR A 158 3.66 8.72 7.02
C TYR A 158 4.51 9.57 6.08
N ALA A 159 5.75 9.15 5.79
CA ALA A 159 6.59 9.81 4.79
C ALA A 159 5.94 9.77 3.39
N PHE A 160 5.39 8.61 3.00
CA PHE A 160 4.66 8.47 1.73
C PHE A 160 3.41 9.35 1.69
N LEU A 161 2.62 9.37 2.77
CA LEU A 161 1.46 10.27 2.87
C LEU A 161 1.89 11.73 2.75
N GLY A 162 2.96 12.13 3.44
CA GLY A 162 3.49 13.50 3.36
C GLY A 162 3.89 13.89 1.95
N ALA A 163 4.61 13.01 1.26
CA ALA A 163 4.99 13.21 -0.13
C ALA A 163 3.75 13.31 -1.04
N ALA A 164 2.72 12.48 -0.82
CA ALA A 164 1.47 12.53 -1.58
C ALA A 164 0.68 13.83 -1.33
N VAL A 165 0.61 14.30 -0.06
CA VAL A 165 -0.01 15.60 0.30
C VAL A 165 0.69 16.75 -0.40
N VAL A 166 2.01 16.79 -0.33
CA VAL A 166 2.82 17.84 -0.96
C VAL A 166 2.64 17.82 -2.48
N THR A 167 2.68 16.64 -3.11
CA THR A 167 2.46 16.49 -4.55
C THR A 167 1.05 16.94 -4.95
N ALA A 168 0.02 16.60 -4.17
CA ALA A 168 -1.35 17.02 -4.42
C ALA A 168 -1.54 18.53 -4.26
N ALA A 169 -0.91 19.14 -3.25
CA ALA A 169 -0.96 20.58 -3.05
C ALA A 169 -0.25 21.36 -4.16
N GLY A 170 0.84 20.80 -4.72
CA GLY A 170 1.62 21.48 -5.77
C GLY A 170 1.08 21.29 -7.18
N SER A 171 0.46 20.16 -7.49
CA SER A 171 0.06 19.87 -8.87
C SER A 171 -1.43 19.66 -9.09
N PHE A 172 -2.24 19.51 -8.07
CA PHE A 172 -3.70 19.28 -8.07
C PHE A 172 -4.23 18.56 -9.33
N ARG A 173 -3.52 17.50 -9.76
CA ARG A 173 -3.86 16.68 -10.93
C ARG A 173 -4.49 15.36 -10.50
N LEU A 174 -5.16 14.68 -11.42
CA LEU A 174 -5.81 13.40 -11.13
C LEU A 174 -4.88 12.38 -10.48
N TYR A 175 -3.66 12.25 -11.00
CA TYR A 175 -2.68 11.31 -10.45
C TYR A 175 -2.32 11.61 -8.99
N SER A 176 -2.14 12.89 -8.65
CA SER A 176 -1.79 13.28 -7.29
C SER A 176 -2.93 13.06 -6.30
N LEU A 177 -4.18 13.25 -6.73
CA LEU A 177 -5.36 12.94 -5.92
C LEU A 177 -5.53 11.44 -5.71
N LEU A 178 -5.27 10.62 -6.73
CA LEU A 178 -5.30 9.15 -6.61
C LEU A 178 -4.22 8.64 -5.65
N LEU A 179 -3.00 9.16 -5.75
CA LEU A 179 -1.90 8.83 -4.84
C LEU A 179 -2.22 9.23 -3.41
N LEU A 180 -2.77 10.44 -3.21
CA LEU A 180 -3.18 10.90 -1.88
C LEU A 180 -4.30 10.02 -1.30
N ALA A 181 -5.33 9.72 -2.07
CA ALA A 181 -6.42 8.86 -1.63
C ALA A 181 -5.91 7.46 -1.25
N GLY A 182 -5.03 6.87 -2.08
CA GLY A 182 -4.41 5.59 -1.79
C GLY A 182 -3.56 5.63 -0.51
N ALA A 183 -2.73 6.66 -0.32
CA ALA A 183 -1.91 6.85 0.86
C ALA A 183 -2.76 7.01 2.15
N VAL A 184 -3.86 7.77 2.07
CA VAL A 184 -4.81 7.92 3.19
C VAL A 184 -5.44 6.58 3.57
N LEU A 185 -5.81 5.73 2.60
CA LEU A 185 -6.40 4.42 2.87
C LEU A 185 -5.39 3.40 3.41
N LEU A 186 -4.10 3.53 3.09
CA LEU A 186 -3.05 2.67 3.63
C LEU A 186 -2.88 2.81 5.15
N LEU A 187 -3.11 3.99 5.73
CA LEU A 187 -2.93 4.21 7.17
C LEU A 187 -3.89 3.37 8.03
N PRO A 188 -5.24 3.47 7.90
CA PRO A 188 -6.15 2.67 8.71
C PRO A 188 -6.01 1.18 8.45
N GLN A 189 -5.69 0.78 7.21
CA GLN A 189 -5.39 -0.62 6.88
C GLN A 189 -4.19 -1.12 7.66
N SER A 190 -3.09 -0.37 7.67
CA SER A 190 -1.86 -0.73 8.39
C SER A 190 -2.07 -0.71 9.90
N PHE A 191 -2.81 0.28 10.41
CA PHE A 191 -3.15 0.38 11.83
C PHE A 191 -3.93 -0.86 12.31
N TRP A 192 -4.99 -1.26 11.60
CA TRP A 192 -5.77 -2.45 11.96
C TRP A 192 -4.99 -3.76 11.78
N THR A 193 -4.08 -3.79 10.80
CA THR A 193 -3.17 -4.93 10.63
C THR A 193 -2.21 -5.04 11.82
N ALA A 194 -1.61 -3.94 12.24
CA ALA A 194 -0.73 -3.88 13.39
C ALA A 194 -1.47 -4.22 14.71
N GLU A 195 -2.70 -3.72 14.91
CA GLU A 195 -3.53 -4.09 16.06
C GLU A 195 -3.78 -5.61 16.12
N ARG A 196 -4.04 -6.24 14.96
CA ARG A 196 -4.28 -7.68 14.87
C ARG A 196 -3.08 -8.50 15.29
N PHE A 197 -1.87 -8.02 15.02
CA PHE A 197 -0.63 -8.69 15.42
C PHE A 197 -0.26 -8.44 16.88
N THR A 198 -0.60 -7.26 17.40
CA THR A 198 -0.22 -6.87 18.76
C THR A 198 -1.27 -7.26 19.81
N ARG A 199 -2.54 -7.31 19.44
CA ARG A 199 -3.66 -7.52 20.37
C ARG A 199 -4.51 -8.71 19.92
N SER A 200 -4.02 -9.89 19.93
CA SER A 200 -4.67 -11.22 19.74
C SER A 200 -6.23 -11.31 19.54
N ASP A 201 -6.94 -10.21 19.60
CA ASP A 201 -8.40 -10.15 19.64
C ASP A 201 -8.94 -9.26 18.52
N LYS A 202 -9.55 -9.85 17.50
CA LYS A 202 -10.66 -9.34 16.68
C LYS A 202 -10.69 -9.91 15.27
N LYS A 203 -11.43 -11.02 15.14
CA LYS A 203 -11.87 -11.58 13.85
C LYS A 203 -12.72 -10.60 13.02
N ASN A 204 -13.28 -9.53 13.61
CA ASN A 204 -14.32 -8.72 12.99
C ASN A 204 -13.84 -7.66 11.97
N LYS A 205 -12.53 -7.34 11.89
CA LYS A 205 -12.03 -6.31 10.97
C LYS A 205 -11.30 -6.84 9.73
N GLN A 206 -11.35 -8.14 9.46
CA GLN A 206 -10.65 -8.73 8.32
C GLN A 206 -11.25 -8.26 6.99
N PHE A 207 -12.57 -8.07 6.94
CA PHE A 207 -13.28 -7.56 5.76
C PHE A 207 -12.81 -6.13 5.42
N GLU A 208 -12.90 -5.23 6.40
CA GLU A 208 -12.53 -3.82 6.22
C GLU A 208 -11.04 -3.68 5.89
N THR A 209 -10.18 -4.40 6.60
CA THR A 209 -8.73 -4.38 6.34
C THR A 209 -8.40 -4.84 4.92
N THR A 210 -9.08 -5.89 4.43
CA THR A 210 -8.84 -6.41 3.08
C THR A 210 -9.40 -5.48 2.01
N LEU A 211 -10.57 -4.89 2.23
CA LEU A 211 -11.15 -3.91 1.33
C LEU A 211 -10.25 -2.67 1.20
N LEU A 212 -9.80 -2.12 2.33
CA LEU A 212 -8.90 -0.98 2.33
C LEU A 212 -7.57 -1.31 1.66
N PHE A 213 -7.03 -2.50 1.87
CA PHE A 213 -5.82 -2.96 1.19
C PHE A 213 -5.99 -2.99 -0.33
N ALA A 214 -7.05 -3.62 -0.83
CA ALA A 214 -7.30 -3.71 -2.27
C ALA A 214 -7.51 -2.32 -2.91
N LEU A 215 -8.29 -1.45 -2.24
CA LEU A 215 -8.54 -0.09 -2.73
C LEU A 215 -7.30 0.79 -2.69
N SER A 216 -6.51 0.73 -1.61
CA SER A 216 -5.30 1.54 -1.48
C SER A 216 -4.26 1.17 -2.54
N GLU A 217 -3.98 -0.12 -2.72
CA GLU A 217 -3.02 -0.60 -3.73
C GLU A 217 -3.50 -0.23 -5.15
N LEU A 218 -4.79 -0.39 -5.44
CA LEU A 218 -5.36 -0.01 -6.73
C LEU A 218 -5.21 1.49 -7.01
N LEU A 219 -5.54 2.35 -6.03
CA LEU A 219 -5.47 3.80 -6.18
C LEU A 219 -4.03 4.30 -6.32
N VAL A 220 -3.09 3.75 -5.54
CA VAL A 220 -1.67 4.07 -5.65
C VAL A 220 -1.14 3.69 -7.02
N CYS A 221 -1.42 2.47 -7.49
CA CYS A 221 -0.99 2.02 -8.81
C CYS A 221 -1.64 2.83 -9.94
N ALA A 222 -2.95 3.13 -9.84
CA ALA A 222 -3.63 3.99 -10.81
C ALA A 222 -3.04 5.40 -10.84
N GLY A 223 -2.67 5.96 -9.68
CA GLY A 223 -2.00 7.25 -9.58
C GLY A 223 -0.66 7.26 -10.31
N PHE A 224 0.18 6.25 -10.09
CA PHE A 224 1.46 6.12 -10.82
C PHE A 224 1.26 5.88 -12.33
N CYS A 225 0.24 5.10 -12.74
CA CYS A 225 -0.13 4.98 -14.14
C CYS A 225 -0.49 6.32 -14.76
N CYS A 226 -1.37 7.07 -14.12
CA CYS A 226 -1.77 8.40 -14.59
C CYS A 226 -0.61 9.39 -14.64
N MET A 227 0.35 9.28 -13.71
CA MET A 227 1.55 10.12 -13.68
C MET A 227 2.44 9.90 -14.92
N ILE A 228 2.44 8.70 -15.48
CA ILE A 228 3.22 8.36 -16.68
C ILE A 228 2.47 8.74 -17.96
N LEU A 229 1.13 8.66 -17.93
CA LEU A 229 0.28 8.92 -19.10
C LEU A 229 0.00 10.40 -19.36
N LEU A 230 0.19 11.26 -18.35
CA LEU A 230 -0.08 12.70 -18.39
C LEU A 230 1.18 13.55 -18.36
#